data_17d666c5b0606f0fcecf90cc7ca3195e
#
_entry.id   17d666c5b0606f0fcecf90cc7ca3195e
#
_cell.length_a   1.000
_cell.length_b   1.000
_cell.length_c   1.000
_cell.angle_alpha   90.00
_cell.angle_beta   90.00
_cell.angle_gamma   90.00
#
_symmetry.space_group_name_H-M   'P 1'
#
loop_
_entity.id
_entity.type
_entity.pdbx_description
1 polymer ?
#
loop_
_entity_poly.entity_id
_entity_poly.type
_entity_poly.pdbx_seq_one_letter_code
_entity_poly.pdbx_strand_id
1 'polypeptide(L)'
;EDGYIITNNHVVQKSTNVEVTLNDKRSFPATVIGTDPSTDIALLKIDAKNLPVIPFGNSDALKIGEWVLAVGNPFNLTSTVTAGIVSAKARNINILDADMKIESFIQTDAAVNPGNSGGALVNTRGELVGINTAIASQTGSYTGYSFAVPISIASKVVADLKEFGVVQRAVLGVEIRDINDEFAKEKKLTLLNGAYVVNVVENSSAQDAGIEPGDIITNINGTKVKSVAQLQEQIGRYRPGDKITVTFVRKEKTETRTVELKNRAGGTSIVKAVDMSILGAKFAPISDQLKYKFQIAYGVQVTSVTKSGLFAKNGIQKDFVILKINNTPVRSESDIENLFNSVMNSSDKGKALFVSGFNPANGRIAHYAINLE
;
A
#
# COMPACT_ATOMS: atom_id res chain seq x y z
N GLU A 1 21.48 -10.86 1.74
CA GLU A 1 22.80 -11.11 2.41
C GLU A 1 22.92 -10.33 3.72
N ASP A 2 22.38 -9.13 3.79
CA ASP A 2 22.52 -8.15 4.88
C ASP A 2 21.38 -8.19 5.92
N GLY A 3 20.57 -9.24 5.96
CA GLY A 3 19.54 -9.44 6.97
C GLY A 3 18.23 -8.68 6.75
N TYR A 4 17.99 -8.11 5.57
CA TYR A 4 16.67 -7.60 5.21
C TYR A 4 15.74 -8.73 4.80
N ILE A 5 14.48 -8.68 5.26
CA ILE A 5 13.46 -9.69 5.02
C ILE A 5 12.18 -9.01 4.57
N ILE A 6 11.60 -9.50 3.49
CA ILE A 6 10.31 -9.07 2.98
C ILE A 6 9.23 -10.00 3.56
N THR A 7 8.13 -9.42 4.03
CA THR A 7 6.94 -10.13 4.47
C THR A 7 5.69 -9.30 4.20
N ASN A 8 4.51 -9.76 4.63
CA ASN A 8 3.30 -8.96 4.56
C ASN A 8 3.14 -8.03 5.76
N ASN A 9 2.48 -6.88 5.54
CA ASN A 9 2.12 -5.96 6.59
C ASN A 9 1.19 -6.60 7.62
N HIS A 10 0.15 -7.35 7.19
CA HIS A 10 -0.78 -8.00 8.10
C HIS A 10 -0.13 -9.06 9.03
N VAL A 11 1.04 -9.59 8.65
CA VAL A 11 1.80 -10.55 9.49
C VAL A 11 2.40 -9.84 10.71
N VAL A 12 2.81 -8.58 10.58
CA VAL A 12 3.55 -7.85 11.62
C VAL A 12 2.76 -6.73 12.30
N GLN A 13 1.70 -6.21 11.70
CA GLN A 13 0.99 -5.00 12.13
C GLN A 13 0.41 -5.05 13.56
N LYS A 14 0.14 -6.25 14.11
CA LYS A 14 -0.42 -6.43 15.46
C LYS A 14 0.62 -6.92 16.48
N SER A 15 1.88 -7.06 16.05
CA SER A 15 2.93 -7.61 16.88
C SER A 15 3.66 -6.51 17.63
N THR A 16 3.90 -6.72 18.93
CA THR A 16 4.78 -5.87 19.73
C THR A 16 6.25 -6.27 19.59
N ASN A 17 6.51 -7.56 19.37
CA ASN A 17 7.83 -8.12 19.13
C ASN A 17 7.76 -9.07 17.93
N VAL A 18 8.71 -8.94 17.03
CA VAL A 18 8.85 -9.81 15.86
C VAL A 18 10.14 -10.60 16.01
N GLU A 19 10.06 -11.90 15.84
CA GLU A 19 11.20 -12.81 15.80
C GLU A 19 11.25 -13.53 14.46
N VAL A 20 12.42 -13.66 13.89
CA VAL A 20 12.67 -14.40 12.65
C VAL A 20 13.50 -15.62 12.95
N THR A 21 12.93 -16.79 12.67
CA THR A 21 13.65 -18.07 12.75
C THR A 21 14.04 -18.52 11.35
N LEU A 22 15.34 -18.69 11.14
CA LEU A 22 15.90 -19.16 9.87
C LEU A 22 15.71 -20.68 9.71
N ASN A 23 15.93 -21.18 8.48
CA ASN A 23 15.82 -22.63 8.20
C ASN A 23 16.84 -23.48 8.99
N ASP A 24 17.99 -22.90 9.35
CA ASP A 24 19.01 -23.53 10.21
C ASP A 24 18.68 -23.45 11.71
N LYS A 25 17.46 -23.04 12.07
CA LYS A 25 16.91 -22.90 13.42
C LYS A 25 17.48 -21.75 14.26
N ARG A 26 18.34 -20.89 13.71
CA ARG A 26 18.75 -19.68 14.42
C ARG A 26 17.59 -18.69 14.45
N SER A 27 17.33 -18.11 15.61
CA SER A 27 16.31 -17.09 15.83
C SER A 27 16.95 -15.73 16.10
N PHE A 28 16.35 -14.68 15.56
CA PHE A 28 16.81 -13.32 15.70
C PHE A 28 15.63 -12.39 16.01
N PRO A 29 15.78 -11.47 16.96
CA PRO A 29 14.83 -10.37 17.07
C PRO A 29 14.89 -9.54 15.78
N ALA A 30 13.73 -9.16 15.26
CA ALA A 30 13.62 -8.38 14.04
C ALA A 30 13.11 -6.97 14.33
N THR A 31 13.73 -5.98 13.70
CA THR A 31 13.23 -4.61 13.69
C THR A 31 12.35 -4.41 12.44
N VAL A 32 11.16 -3.86 12.60
CA VAL A 32 10.32 -3.44 11.50
C VAL A 32 10.89 -2.12 10.98
N ILE A 33 11.43 -2.13 9.75
CA ILE A 33 12.00 -0.94 9.09
C ILE A 33 10.88 -0.05 8.57
N GLY A 34 9.80 -0.64 8.09
CA GLY A 34 8.60 0.04 7.67
C GLY A 34 7.60 -0.92 7.07
N THR A 35 6.37 -0.42 6.92
CA THR A 35 5.24 -1.18 6.37
C THR A 35 4.50 -0.36 5.33
N ASP A 36 3.81 -1.05 4.43
CA ASP A 36 2.90 -0.45 3.46
C ASP A 36 1.57 -1.20 3.44
N PRO A 37 0.57 -0.74 4.20
CA PRO A 37 -0.75 -1.33 4.21
C PRO A 37 -1.44 -1.33 2.84
N SER A 38 -1.11 -0.38 1.97
CA SER A 38 -1.75 -0.23 0.65
C SER A 38 -1.32 -1.30 -0.37
N THR A 39 -0.22 -2.02 -0.12
CA THR A 39 0.23 -3.18 -0.90
C THR A 39 0.38 -4.43 -0.04
N ASP A 40 0.12 -4.31 1.27
CA ASP A 40 0.33 -5.37 2.26
C ASP A 40 1.78 -5.89 2.31
N ILE A 41 2.77 -5.02 2.17
CA ILE A 41 4.20 -5.35 2.27
C ILE A 41 4.81 -4.75 3.53
N ALA A 42 5.73 -5.49 4.15
CA ALA A 42 6.58 -5.02 5.24
C ALA A 42 8.05 -5.39 4.99
N LEU A 43 8.95 -4.54 5.49
CA LEU A 43 10.39 -4.76 5.47
C LEU A 43 10.89 -4.90 6.92
N LEU A 44 11.54 -6.03 7.18
CA LEU A 44 12.18 -6.33 8.45
C LEU A 44 13.69 -6.30 8.33
N LYS A 45 14.38 -6.13 9.45
CA LYS A 45 15.83 -6.22 9.57
C LYS A 45 16.21 -7.08 10.77
N ILE A 46 17.08 -8.06 10.54
CA ILE A 46 17.73 -8.86 11.59
C ILE A 46 19.24 -8.59 11.59
N ASP A 47 19.89 -8.80 12.74
CA ASP A 47 21.35 -8.69 12.84
C ASP A 47 22.02 -10.02 12.43
N ALA A 48 22.02 -10.29 11.12
CA ALA A 48 22.68 -11.42 10.52
C ALA A 48 23.30 -11.03 9.18
N LYS A 49 24.39 -11.68 8.81
CA LYS A 49 25.12 -11.44 7.57
C LYS A 49 25.35 -12.75 6.82
N ASN A 50 25.71 -12.63 5.54
CA ASN A 50 25.99 -13.75 4.65
C ASN A 50 24.84 -14.76 4.54
N LEU A 51 23.59 -14.25 4.59
CA LEU A 51 22.42 -15.08 4.41
C LEU A 51 22.22 -15.38 2.92
N PRO A 52 21.77 -16.61 2.58
CA PRO A 52 21.34 -16.91 1.21
C PRO A 52 20.13 -16.03 0.85
N VAL A 53 20.09 -15.59 -0.41
CA VAL A 53 19.01 -14.74 -0.92
C VAL A 53 18.37 -15.37 -2.15
N ILE A 54 17.08 -15.12 -2.34
CA ILE A 54 16.35 -15.52 -3.54
C ILE A 54 16.56 -14.42 -4.61
N PRO A 55 17.00 -14.77 -5.84
CA PRO A 55 17.10 -13.79 -6.91
C PRO A 55 15.71 -13.29 -7.33
N PHE A 56 15.59 -12.00 -7.61
CA PHE A 56 14.35 -11.42 -8.12
C PHE A 56 14.16 -11.80 -9.59
N GLY A 57 12.97 -12.34 -9.88
CA GLY A 57 12.50 -12.59 -11.23
C GLY A 57 11.75 -11.38 -11.80
N ASN A 58 11.06 -11.61 -12.91
CA ASN A 58 10.24 -10.61 -13.58
C ASN A 58 8.77 -11.04 -13.58
N SER A 59 7.96 -10.46 -12.68
CA SER A 59 6.52 -10.74 -12.61
C SER A 59 5.73 -10.27 -13.83
N ASP A 60 6.25 -9.29 -14.58
CA ASP A 60 5.59 -8.80 -15.81
C ASP A 60 5.67 -9.82 -16.94
N ALA A 61 6.80 -10.52 -17.01
CA ALA A 61 7.04 -11.54 -18.03
C ALA A 61 6.26 -12.85 -17.79
N LEU A 62 5.72 -13.06 -16.59
CA LEU A 62 4.89 -14.24 -16.29
C LEU A 62 3.69 -14.33 -17.23
N LYS A 63 3.44 -15.54 -17.72
CA LYS A 63 2.28 -15.85 -18.56
C LYS A 63 1.28 -16.71 -17.79
N ILE A 64 0.01 -16.57 -18.10
CA ILE A 64 -1.03 -17.46 -17.59
C ILE A 64 -0.69 -18.89 -18.06
N GLY A 65 -0.79 -19.86 -17.15
CA GLY A 65 -0.40 -21.25 -17.36
C GLY A 65 1.06 -21.58 -17.00
N GLU A 66 1.92 -20.60 -16.71
CA GLU A 66 3.27 -20.87 -16.24
C GLU A 66 3.27 -21.50 -14.84
N TRP A 67 4.12 -22.48 -14.61
CA TRP A 67 4.30 -23.12 -13.32
C TRP A 67 4.93 -22.16 -12.32
N VAL A 68 4.38 -22.16 -11.11
CA VAL A 68 4.90 -21.44 -9.95
C VAL A 68 4.85 -22.32 -8.70
N LEU A 69 5.73 -22.01 -7.74
CA LEU A 69 5.80 -22.69 -6.46
C LEU A 69 5.56 -21.66 -5.36
N ALA A 70 4.61 -21.94 -4.47
CA ALA A 70 4.41 -21.16 -3.26
C ALA A 70 5.18 -21.81 -2.10
N VAL A 71 6.05 -21.03 -1.47
CA VAL A 71 6.91 -21.45 -0.37
C VAL A 71 6.50 -20.71 0.89
N GLY A 72 6.42 -21.42 2.01
CA GLY A 72 6.08 -20.84 3.30
C GLY A 72 6.16 -21.84 4.44
N ASN A 73 5.68 -21.44 5.62
CA ASN A 73 5.70 -22.25 6.84
C ASN A 73 4.27 -22.44 7.41
N PRO A 74 3.32 -23.01 6.64
CA PRO A 74 1.97 -23.21 7.12
C PRO A 74 1.97 -24.18 8.32
N PHE A 75 1.09 -23.91 9.29
CA PHE A 75 0.91 -24.75 10.48
C PHE A 75 2.20 -25.01 11.28
N ASN A 76 3.16 -24.08 11.25
CA ASN A 76 4.48 -24.23 11.86
C ASN A 76 5.30 -25.42 11.32
N LEU A 77 4.98 -25.88 10.11
CA LEU A 77 5.74 -26.88 9.38
C LEU A 77 6.85 -26.20 8.59
N THR A 78 8.09 -26.60 8.82
CA THR A 78 9.26 -25.96 8.22
C THR A 78 9.28 -26.17 6.70
N SER A 79 9.36 -25.06 5.95
CA SER A 79 9.64 -25.04 4.50
C SER A 79 8.69 -25.90 3.65
N THR A 80 7.40 -25.63 3.75
CA THR A 80 6.40 -26.28 2.88
C THR A 80 6.40 -25.62 1.49
N VAL A 81 6.41 -26.46 0.46
CA VAL A 81 6.32 -26.02 -0.93
C VAL A 81 5.07 -26.62 -1.57
N THR A 82 4.27 -25.77 -2.21
CA THR A 82 3.14 -26.21 -3.04
C THR A 82 3.34 -25.73 -4.47
N ALA A 83 2.83 -26.49 -5.45
CA ALA A 83 2.96 -26.19 -6.86
C ALA A 83 1.60 -25.89 -7.49
N GLY A 84 1.61 -24.99 -8.46
CA GLY A 84 0.46 -24.63 -9.26
C GLY A 84 0.88 -23.82 -10.48
N ILE A 85 -0.07 -23.15 -11.12
CA ILE A 85 0.17 -22.30 -12.27
C ILE A 85 -0.24 -20.85 -11.98
N VAL A 86 0.21 -19.93 -12.80
CA VAL A 86 -0.36 -18.57 -12.87
C VAL A 86 -1.76 -18.69 -13.47
N SER A 87 -2.79 -18.58 -12.65
CA SER A 87 -4.19 -18.67 -13.09
C SER A 87 -4.70 -17.37 -13.70
N ALA A 88 -4.24 -16.22 -13.18
CA ALA A 88 -4.55 -14.89 -13.70
C ALA A 88 -3.51 -13.87 -13.22
N LYS A 89 -3.57 -12.66 -13.80
CA LYS A 89 -2.77 -11.50 -13.38
C LYS A 89 -3.68 -10.29 -13.21
N ALA A 90 -3.21 -9.30 -12.46
CA ALA A 90 -3.90 -8.05 -12.21
C ALA A 90 -5.30 -8.26 -11.56
N ARG A 91 -5.38 -9.18 -10.61
CA ARG A 91 -6.62 -9.42 -9.85
C ARG A 91 -6.79 -8.38 -8.75
N ASN A 92 -7.92 -7.71 -8.79
CA ASN A 92 -8.44 -6.93 -7.66
C ASN A 92 -9.51 -7.79 -6.97
N ILE A 93 -9.35 -8.06 -5.69
CA ILE A 93 -10.25 -8.88 -4.87
C ILE A 93 -10.83 -8.11 -3.69
N ASN A 94 -10.49 -6.82 -3.59
CA ASN A 94 -11.02 -5.86 -2.64
C ASN A 94 -10.85 -6.27 -1.16
N ILE A 95 -9.66 -6.78 -0.80
CA ILE A 95 -9.34 -7.25 0.55
C ILE A 95 -8.52 -6.28 1.37
N LEU A 96 -7.79 -5.35 0.73
CA LEU A 96 -6.99 -4.37 1.45
C LEU A 96 -7.89 -3.23 1.94
N ASP A 97 -7.82 -2.93 3.23
CA ASP A 97 -8.55 -1.82 3.86
C ASP A 97 -7.59 -0.63 4.05
N ALA A 98 -7.16 -0.06 2.94
CA ALA A 98 -6.26 1.09 2.92
C ALA A 98 -6.68 2.10 1.86
N ASP A 99 -6.44 3.38 2.12
CA ASP A 99 -6.55 4.42 1.10
C ASP A 99 -5.48 4.17 0.01
N MET A 100 -5.85 4.40 -1.25
CA MET A 100 -4.97 4.24 -2.41
C MET A 100 -4.36 2.84 -2.52
N LYS A 101 -5.13 1.81 -2.15
CA LYS A 101 -4.70 0.42 -2.27
C LYS A 101 -4.33 0.06 -3.72
N ILE A 102 -3.31 -0.77 -3.85
CA ILE A 102 -2.87 -1.34 -5.12
C ILE A 102 -3.12 -2.84 -5.06
N GLU A 103 -4.26 -3.25 -5.57
CA GLU A 103 -4.61 -4.65 -5.73
C GLU A 103 -4.45 -5.06 -7.19
N SER A 104 -3.28 -5.58 -7.51
CA SER A 104 -2.96 -6.16 -8.82
C SER A 104 -2.27 -7.51 -8.62
N PHE A 105 -2.98 -8.42 -7.94
CA PHE A 105 -2.40 -9.69 -7.54
C PHE A 105 -2.15 -10.66 -8.71
N ILE A 106 -1.10 -11.47 -8.55
CA ILE A 106 -0.95 -12.73 -9.29
C ILE A 106 -1.87 -13.74 -8.62
N GLN A 107 -2.80 -14.32 -9.37
CA GLN A 107 -3.62 -15.44 -8.94
C GLN A 107 -2.93 -16.76 -9.31
N THR A 108 -2.90 -17.71 -8.38
CA THR A 108 -2.39 -19.07 -8.60
C THR A 108 -3.27 -20.11 -7.92
N ASP A 109 -3.26 -21.32 -8.41
CA ASP A 109 -3.84 -22.51 -7.77
C ASP A 109 -2.81 -23.31 -6.94
N ALA A 110 -1.57 -22.83 -6.81
CA ALA A 110 -0.65 -23.30 -5.78
C ALA A 110 -1.28 -23.07 -4.40
N ALA A 111 -1.39 -24.12 -3.58
CA ALA A 111 -2.10 -24.05 -2.32
C ALA A 111 -1.40 -23.14 -1.32
N VAL A 112 -2.05 -22.05 -0.95
CA VAL A 112 -1.63 -21.15 0.12
C VAL A 112 -2.62 -21.27 1.28
N ASN A 113 -2.10 -21.42 2.50
CA ASN A 113 -2.87 -21.50 3.74
C ASN A 113 -2.27 -20.53 4.77
N PRO A 114 -2.96 -20.22 5.88
CA PRO A 114 -2.38 -19.45 6.97
C PRO A 114 -1.00 -19.95 7.38
N GLY A 115 0.00 -19.06 7.38
CA GLY A 115 1.42 -19.36 7.57
C GLY A 115 2.26 -19.30 6.28
N ASN A 116 1.65 -19.30 5.10
CA ASN A 116 2.35 -19.01 3.84
C ASN A 116 2.42 -17.50 3.53
N SER A 117 1.59 -16.68 4.18
CA SER A 117 1.62 -15.21 4.01
C SER A 117 3.01 -14.65 4.30
N GLY A 118 3.51 -13.78 3.42
CA GLY A 118 4.87 -13.22 3.45
C GLY A 118 5.92 -14.15 2.82
N GLY A 119 5.58 -15.40 2.52
CA GLY A 119 6.45 -16.36 1.84
C GLY A 119 6.58 -16.08 0.35
N ALA A 120 7.50 -16.78 -0.29
CA ALA A 120 7.85 -16.59 -1.68
C ALA A 120 6.88 -17.28 -2.64
N LEU A 121 6.48 -16.61 -3.73
CA LEU A 121 6.02 -17.23 -4.96
C LEU A 121 7.18 -17.20 -5.94
N VAL A 122 7.66 -18.35 -6.37
CA VAL A 122 8.82 -18.48 -7.27
C VAL A 122 8.42 -19.14 -8.58
N ASN A 123 9.15 -18.82 -9.64
CA ASN A 123 9.04 -19.52 -10.92
C ASN A 123 9.87 -20.84 -10.91
N THR A 124 9.85 -21.60 -12.00
CA THR A 124 10.59 -22.87 -12.14
C THR A 124 12.11 -22.71 -12.16
N ARG A 125 12.64 -21.48 -12.26
CA ARG A 125 14.07 -21.18 -12.12
C ARG A 125 14.47 -20.82 -10.68
N GLY A 126 13.53 -20.84 -9.74
CA GLY A 126 13.76 -20.43 -8.35
C GLY A 126 13.84 -18.90 -8.16
N GLU A 127 13.40 -18.10 -9.14
CA GLU A 127 13.39 -16.65 -9.03
C GLU A 127 12.08 -16.18 -8.38
N LEU A 128 12.19 -15.21 -7.47
CA LEU A 128 11.05 -14.61 -6.77
C LEU A 128 10.20 -13.79 -7.74
N VAL A 129 8.94 -14.17 -7.93
CA VAL A 129 7.99 -13.47 -8.81
C VAL A 129 6.83 -12.83 -8.05
N GLY A 130 6.64 -13.19 -6.78
CA GLY A 130 5.64 -12.57 -5.92
C GLY A 130 5.80 -12.91 -4.46
N ILE A 131 5.04 -12.22 -3.61
CA ILE A 131 4.93 -12.47 -2.17
C ILE A 131 3.52 -13.02 -1.90
N ASN A 132 3.43 -14.24 -1.38
CA ASN A 132 2.14 -14.86 -1.04
C ASN A 132 1.43 -14.01 0.02
N THR A 133 0.17 -13.66 -0.22
CA THR A 133 -0.53 -12.64 0.59
C THR A 133 -1.87 -13.12 1.09
N ALA A 134 -2.73 -13.64 0.20
CA ALA A 134 -4.13 -13.90 0.51
C ALA A 134 -4.68 -15.13 -0.19
N ILE A 135 -5.80 -15.60 0.33
CA ILE A 135 -6.68 -16.59 -0.32
C ILE A 135 -8.10 -16.02 -0.44
N ALA A 136 -8.81 -16.32 -1.52
CA ALA A 136 -10.25 -16.10 -1.56
C ALA A 136 -10.91 -17.34 -0.95
N SER A 137 -11.40 -17.22 0.28
CA SER A 137 -11.99 -18.33 1.01
C SER A 137 -13.05 -17.85 1.99
N GLN A 138 -14.18 -18.54 2.04
CA GLN A 138 -15.21 -18.32 3.07
C GLN A 138 -14.90 -19.07 4.37
N THR A 139 -14.08 -20.10 4.30
CA THR A 139 -13.73 -20.97 5.45
C THR A 139 -12.39 -20.63 6.08
N GLY A 140 -11.60 -19.72 5.47
CA GLY A 140 -10.24 -19.41 5.89
C GLY A 140 -9.19 -20.43 5.42
N SER A 141 -9.58 -21.48 4.66
CA SER A 141 -8.68 -22.48 4.10
C SER A 141 -8.65 -22.38 2.57
N TYR A 142 -7.59 -22.89 1.95
CA TYR A 142 -7.42 -22.92 0.51
C TYR A 142 -8.62 -23.57 -0.21
N THR A 143 -9.12 -22.90 -1.22
CA THR A 143 -10.28 -23.32 -2.04
C THR A 143 -10.01 -23.23 -3.55
N GLY A 144 -8.74 -23.26 -3.97
CA GLY A 144 -8.34 -23.13 -5.38
C GLY A 144 -7.92 -21.73 -5.81
N TYR A 145 -7.96 -20.75 -4.93
CA TYR A 145 -7.66 -19.35 -5.24
C TYR A 145 -6.68 -18.75 -4.25
N SER A 146 -5.43 -18.62 -4.67
CA SER A 146 -4.36 -17.97 -3.92
C SER A 146 -3.89 -16.72 -4.66
N PHE A 147 -3.41 -15.73 -3.90
CA PHE A 147 -3.00 -14.44 -4.43
C PHE A 147 -1.65 -14.03 -3.87
N ALA A 148 -0.81 -13.47 -4.74
CA ALA A 148 0.49 -12.93 -4.38
C ALA A 148 0.68 -11.51 -4.91
N VAL A 149 1.34 -10.66 -4.13
CA VAL A 149 1.79 -9.34 -4.57
C VAL A 149 2.92 -9.53 -5.59
N PRO A 150 2.83 -8.96 -6.81
CA PRO A 150 3.91 -9.06 -7.80
C PRO A 150 5.22 -8.48 -7.28
N ILE A 151 6.34 -9.15 -7.62
CA ILE A 151 7.68 -8.67 -7.21
C ILE A 151 7.98 -7.27 -7.77
N SER A 152 7.41 -6.89 -8.91
CA SER A 152 7.56 -5.55 -9.47
C SER A 152 7.02 -4.44 -8.54
N ILE A 153 5.95 -4.72 -7.78
CA ILE A 153 5.42 -3.82 -6.75
C ILE A 153 6.27 -3.94 -5.47
N ALA A 154 6.46 -5.18 -4.98
CA ALA A 154 7.14 -5.42 -3.71
C ALA A 154 8.57 -4.87 -3.70
N SER A 155 9.32 -5.01 -4.80
CA SER A 155 10.70 -4.51 -4.91
C SER A 155 10.79 -2.98 -4.78
N LYS A 156 9.83 -2.25 -5.39
CA LYS A 156 9.75 -0.79 -5.28
C LYS A 156 9.43 -0.35 -3.85
N VAL A 157 8.45 -1.00 -3.24
CA VAL A 157 8.06 -0.73 -1.84
C VAL A 157 9.25 -0.96 -0.91
N VAL A 158 9.94 -2.09 -1.05
CA VAL A 158 11.13 -2.42 -0.24
C VAL A 158 12.27 -1.44 -0.45
N ALA A 159 12.52 -1.03 -1.70
CA ALA A 159 13.55 -0.02 -2.00
C ALA A 159 13.24 1.31 -1.30
N ASP A 160 11.98 1.76 -1.35
CA ASP A 160 11.55 2.99 -0.68
C ASP A 160 11.68 2.87 0.85
N LEU A 161 11.17 1.79 1.43
CA LEU A 161 11.25 1.56 2.88
C LEU A 161 12.70 1.52 3.37
N LYS A 162 13.60 0.89 2.60
CA LYS A 162 15.03 0.83 2.92
C LYS A 162 15.72 2.20 2.82
N GLU A 163 15.37 3.00 1.81
CA GLU A 163 16.03 4.28 1.51
C GLU A 163 15.43 5.44 2.33
N PHE A 164 14.12 5.48 2.46
CA PHE A 164 13.39 6.63 3.02
C PHE A 164 12.64 6.30 4.32
N GLY A 165 12.51 5.02 4.68
CA GLY A 165 11.67 4.57 5.79
C GLY A 165 10.17 4.63 5.51
N VAL A 166 9.75 5.20 4.38
CA VAL A 166 8.35 5.39 3.96
C VAL A 166 8.23 5.25 2.45
N VAL A 167 7.11 4.68 2.00
CA VAL A 167 6.88 4.46 0.56
C VAL A 167 6.55 5.78 -0.15
N GLN A 168 7.23 6.04 -1.26
CA GLN A 168 7.00 7.20 -2.11
C GLN A 168 5.84 6.91 -3.08
N ARG A 169 4.67 7.48 -2.82
CA ARG A 169 3.49 7.27 -3.65
C ARG A 169 3.34 8.35 -4.72
N ALA A 170 3.60 7.97 -5.96
CA ALA A 170 3.23 8.78 -7.11
C ALA A 170 1.77 8.54 -7.47
N VAL A 171 1.08 9.58 -7.92
CA VAL A 171 -0.31 9.53 -8.36
C VAL A 171 -0.48 10.24 -9.71
N LEU A 172 -1.33 9.71 -10.54
CA LEU A 172 -1.76 10.38 -11.77
C LEU A 172 -2.81 11.46 -11.47
N GLY A 173 -3.63 11.23 -10.44
CA GLY A 173 -4.68 12.16 -10.02
C GLY A 173 -5.92 12.08 -10.90
N VAL A 174 -6.38 10.87 -11.13
CA VAL A 174 -7.62 10.56 -11.86
C VAL A 174 -8.53 9.67 -11.03
N GLU A 175 -9.84 9.88 -11.12
CA GLU A 175 -10.84 8.91 -10.72
C GLU A 175 -11.13 8.00 -11.91
N ILE A 176 -11.00 6.71 -11.71
CA ILE A 176 -11.00 5.74 -12.79
C ILE A 176 -12.00 4.61 -12.54
N ARG A 177 -12.47 4.02 -13.63
CA ARG A 177 -13.41 2.89 -13.62
C ARG A 177 -13.03 1.86 -14.67
N ASP A 178 -13.25 0.58 -14.36
CA ASP A 178 -13.17 -0.50 -15.33
C ASP A 178 -14.34 -0.41 -16.33
N ILE A 179 -14.04 -0.77 -17.58
CA ILE A 179 -15.00 -0.79 -18.66
C ILE A 179 -15.62 -2.19 -18.75
N ASN A 180 -16.91 -2.29 -18.48
CA ASN A 180 -17.71 -3.48 -18.77
C ASN A 180 -18.64 -3.23 -19.96
N ASP A 181 -19.29 -4.26 -20.46
CA ASP A 181 -20.17 -4.19 -21.64
C ASP A 181 -21.34 -3.20 -21.46
N GLU A 182 -21.95 -3.19 -20.28
CA GLU A 182 -23.06 -2.28 -19.94
C GLU A 182 -22.61 -0.81 -19.99
N PHE A 183 -21.48 -0.51 -19.32
CA PHE A 183 -20.91 0.83 -19.30
C PHE A 183 -20.42 1.28 -20.68
N ALA A 184 -19.83 0.38 -21.45
CA ALA A 184 -19.41 0.67 -22.82
C ALA A 184 -20.60 1.05 -23.69
N LYS A 185 -21.73 0.35 -23.60
CA LYS A 185 -22.96 0.66 -24.32
C LYS A 185 -23.56 2.01 -23.87
N GLU A 186 -23.60 2.26 -22.54
CA GLU A 186 -24.09 3.53 -21.98
C GLU A 186 -23.28 4.73 -22.51
N LYS A 187 -21.95 4.60 -22.49
CA LYS A 187 -21.03 5.68 -22.93
C LYS A 187 -20.69 5.64 -24.42
N LYS A 188 -21.24 4.69 -25.18
CA LYS A 188 -20.97 4.47 -26.61
C LYS A 188 -19.48 4.29 -26.90
N LEU A 189 -18.78 3.51 -26.05
CA LEU A 189 -17.37 3.23 -26.20
C LEU A 189 -17.16 2.08 -27.17
N THR A 190 -16.14 2.20 -28.00
CA THR A 190 -15.70 1.13 -28.94
C THR A 190 -14.66 0.20 -28.29
N LEU A 191 -14.02 0.64 -27.21
CA LEU A 191 -13.01 -0.11 -26.47
C LEU A 191 -13.58 -0.72 -25.18
N LEU A 192 -13.27 -2.00 -24.95
CA LEU A 192 -13.62 -2.73 -23.73
C LEU A 192 -12.42 -2.92 -22.78
N ASN A 193 -11.24 -2.46 -23.17
CA ASN A 193 -10.01 -2.59 -22.40
C ASN A 193 -9.41 -1.21 -22.14
N GLY A 194 -8.92 -0.99 -20.92
CA GLY A 194 -8.33 0.25 -20.46
C GLY A 194 -8.95 0.70 -19.15
N ALA A 195 -8.44 1.81 -18.62
CA ALA A 195 -9.01 2.49 -17.46
C ALA A 195 -9.73 3.77 -17.92
N TYR A 196 -11.05 3.81 -17.75
CA TYR A 196 -11.85 4.98 -18.11
C TYR A 196 -11.68 6.08 -17.05
N VAL A 197 -11.35 7.30 -17.49
CA VAL A 197 -11.22 8.47 -16.64
C VAL A 197 -12.62 9.06 -16.39
N VAL A 198 -13.10 8.96 -15.15
CA VAL A 198 -14.38 9.52 -14.71
C VAL A 198 -14.22 11.00 -14.40
N ASN A 199 -13.14 11.34 -13.69
CA ASN A 199 -12.83 12.68 -13.25
C ASN A 199 -11.31 12.90 -13.18
N VAL A 200 -10.87 14.16 -13.23
CA VAL A 200 -9.47 14.58 -13.06
C VAL A 200 -9.39 15.47 -11.83
N VAL A 201 -8.47 15.13 -10.94
CA VAL A 201 -8.26 15.88 -9.69
C VAL A 201 -7.53 17.20 -10.00
N GLU A 202 -7.95 18.28 -9.38
CA GLU A 202 -7.29 19.59 -9.52
C GLU A 202 -5.85 19.56 -9.04
N ASN A 203 -4.96 20.30 -9.69
CA ASN A 203 -3.52 20.38 -9.43
C ASN A 203 -2.77 19.03 -9.54
N SER A 204 -3.35 18.07 -10.26
CA SER A 204 -2.78 16.74 -10.45
C SER A 204 -1.88 16.64 -11.69
N SER A 205 -1.11 15.53 -11.74
CA SER A 205 -0.30 15.17 -12.92
C SER A 205 -1.14 15.02 -14.19
N ALA A 206 -2.35 14.45 -14.06
CA ALA A 206 -3.28 14.27 -15.18
C ALA A 206 -3.77 15.59 -15.73
N GLN A 207 -4.12 16.53 -14.84
CA GLN A 207 -4.56 17.88 -15.26
C GLN A 207 -3.46 18.62 -16.01
N ASP A 208 -2.23 18.61 -15.48
CA ASP A 208 -1.08 19.27 -16.12
C ASP A 208 -0.77 18.68 -17.50
N ALA A 209 -1.03 17.38 -17.69
CA ALA A 209 -0.82 16.68 -18.95
C ALA A 209 -1.99 16.82 -19.92
N GLY A 210 -3.08 17.47 -19.53
CA GLY A 210 -4.28 17.65 -20.35
C GLY A 210 -5.07 16.35 -20.56
N ILE A 211 -5.03 15.42 -19.59
CA ILE A 211 -5.93 14.27 -19.53
C ILE A 211 -7.30 14.79 -19.06
N GLU A 212 -8.37 14.29 -19.65
CA GLU A 212 -9.74 14.78 -19.43
C GLU A 212 -10.70 13.63 -19.07
N PRO A 213 -11.82 13.94 -18.39
CA PRO A 213 -12.90 12.97 -18.24
C PRO A 213 -13.37 12.44 -19.60
N GLY A 214 -13.55 11.14 -19.69
CA GLY A 214 -13.89 10.45 -20.94
C GLY A 214 -12.70 9.82 -21.68
N ASP A 215 -11.47 10.12 -21.30
CA ASP A 215 -10.29 9.43 -21.82
C ASP A 215 -10.24 7.97 -21.34
N ILE A 216 -9.72 7.09 -22.18
CA ILE A 216 -9.45 5.69 -21.83
C ILE A 216 -7.95 5.47 -21.83
N ILE A 217 -7.34 5.31 -20.66
CA ILE A 217 -5.90 5.05 -20.54
C ILE A 217 -5.64 3.60 -20.96
N THR A 218 -4.77 3.41 -21.95
CA THR A 218 -4.50 2.10 -22.56
C THR A 218 -3.05 1.66 -22.48
N ASN A 219 -2.13 2.57 -22.13
CA ASN A 219 -0.70 2.23 -22.05
C ASN A 219 0.05 3.18 -21.11
N ILE A 220 1.01 2.62 -20.36
CA ILE A 220 1.98 3.36 -19.56
C ILE A 220 3.38 2.88 -19.95
N ASN A 221 4.24 3.78 -20.43
CA ASN A 221 5.63 3.50 -20.84
C ASN A 221 5.76 2.25 -21.73
N GLY A 222 4.87 2.08 -22.73
CA GLY A 222 4.87 0.93 -23.63
C GLY A 222 4.14 -0.32 -23.08
N THR A 223 3.81 -0.36 -21.79
CA THR A 223 3.07 -1.48 -21.18
C THR A 223 1.57 -1.28 -21.33
N LYS A 224 0.88 -2.27 -21.91
CA LYS A 224 -0.59 -2.23 -22.08
C LYS A 224 -1.31 -2.23 -20.75
N VAL A 225 -2.31 -1.37 -20.64
CA VAL A 225 -3.24 -1.26 -19.51
C VAL A 225 -4.63 -1.71 -20.00
N LYS A 226 -5.18 -2.75 -19.37
CA LYS A 226 -6.49 -3.32 -19.73
C LYS A 226 -7.54 -3.11 -18.64
N SER A 227 -7.12 -2.70 -17.44
CA SER A 227 -7.99 -2.52 -16.26
C SER A 227 -7.44 -1.45 -15.33
N VAL A 228 -8.28 -1.01 -14.38
CA VAL A 228 -7.90 -0.14 -13.27
C VAL A 228 -6.75 -0.74 -12.45
N ALA A 229 -6.82 -2.04 -12.13
CA ALA A 229 -5.77 -2.73 -11.37
C ALA A 229 -4.41 -2.66 -12.07
N GLN A 230 -4.37 -2.85 -13.39
CA GLN A 230 -3.14 -2.71 -14.17
C GLN A 230 -2.62 -1.28 -14.21
N LEU A 231 -3.50 -0.28 -14.32
CA LEU A 231 -3.08 1.11 -14.25
C LEU A 231 -2.45 1.44 -12.90
N GLN A 232 -3.11 1.04 -11.80
CA GLN A 232 -2.60 1.25 -10.45
C GLN A 232 -1.24 0.55 -10.23
N GLU A 233 -1.10 -0.68 -10.74
CA GLU A 233 0.15 -1.42 -10.72
C GLU A 233 1.26 -0.66 -11.46
N GLN A 234 1.00 -0.17 -12.66
CA GLN A 234 2.00 0.55 -13.44
C GLN A 234 2.41 1.85 -12.76
N ILE A 235 1.45 2.68 -12.31
CA ILE A 235 1.73 3.94 -11.60
C ILE A 235 2.45 3.69 -10.27
N GLY A 236 2.06 2.65 -9.52
CA GLY A 236 2.62 2.31 -8.22
C GLY A 236 4.13 2.01 -8.20
N ARG A 237 4.74 1.80 -9.36
CA ARG A 237 6.17 1.53 -9.52
C ARG A 237 7.03 2.79 -9.55
N TYR A 238 6.42 3.96 -9.71
CA TYR A 238 7.10 5.24 -9.85
C TYR A 238 7.07 6.05 -8.56
N ARG A 239 7.98 7.00 -8.50
CA ARG A 239 8.08 8.00 -7.42
C ARG A 239 7.55 9.35 -7.89
N PRO A 240 7.14 10.24 -6.99
CA PRO A 240 6.89 11.64 -7.33
C PRO A 240 8.11 12.26 -8.02
N GLY A 241 7.89 13.01 -9.11
CA GLY A 241 8.94 13.58 -9.97
C GLY A 241 9.35 12.68 -11.14
N ASP A 242 9.02 11.39 -11.14
CA ASP A 242 9.27 10.53 -12.29
C ASP A 242 8.40 10.95 -13.48
N LYS A 243 9.00 10.88 -14.69
CA LYS A 243 8.30 11.15 -15.94
C LYS A 243 7.92 9.85 -16.63
N ILE A 244 6.65 9.74 -16.97
CA ILE A 244 6.10 8.58 -17.67
C ILE A 244 5.43 9.01 -18.96
N THR A 245 5.27 8.06 -19.88
CA THR A 245 4.48 8.23 -21.10
C THR A 245 3.11 7.58 -20.89
N VAL A 246 2.04 8.36 -20.98
CA VAL A 246 0.66 7.90 -20.88
C VAL A 246 0.03 7.93 -22.27
N THR A 247 -0.43 6.77 -22.75
CA THR A 247 -1.23 6.68 -23.99
C THR A 247 -2.69 6.44 -23.62
N PHE A 248 -3.56 7.22 -24.20
CA PHE A 248 -5.01 7.14 -24.00
C PHE A 248 -5.77 7.33 -25.31
N VAL A 249 -7.03 6.94 -25.30
CA VAL A 249 -7.95 7.14 -26.44
C VAL A 249 -8.97 8.20 -26.02
N ARG A 250 -9.05 9.26 -26.81
CA ARG A 250 -10.02 10.36 -26.71
C ARG A 250 -10.82 10.46 -27.99
N LYS A 251 -12.16 10.31 -27.95
CA LYS A 251 -13.02 10.39 -29.15
C LYS A 251 -12.46 9.55 -30.31
N GLU A 252 -12.13 8.29 -30.04
CA GLU A 252 -11.57 7.31 -30.98
C GLU A 252 -10.15 7.62 -31.53
N LYS A 253 -9.52 8.70 -31.09
CA LYS A 253 -8.13 9.03 -31.44
C LYS A 253 -7.18 8.63 -30.34
N THR A 254 -6.11 7.96 -30.72
CA THR A 254 -5.02 7.65 -29.78
C THR A 254 -4.13 8.87 -29.60
N GLU A 255 -3.94 9.27 -28.36
CA GLU A 255 -3.05 10.35 -27.96
C GLU A 255 -2.02 9.84 -26.95
N THR A 256 -0.88 10.51 -26.92
CA THR A 256 0.22 10.20 -25.98
C THR A 256 0.72 11.49 -25.35
N ARG A 257 0.94 11.45 -24.03
CA ARG A 257 1.49 12.58 -23.27
C ARG A 257 2.62 12.10 -22.37
N THR A 258 3.63 12.96 -22.21
CA THR A 258 4.60 12.81 -21.12
C THR A 258 4.04 13.47 -19.89
N VAL A 259 4.02 12.73 -18.79
CA VAL A 259 3.41 13.14 -17.53
C VAL A 259 4.48 13.06 -16.43
N GLU A 260 4.71 14.16 -15.73
CA GLU A 260 5.50 14.18 -14.50
C GLU A 260 4.58 13.83 -13.33
N LEU A 261 4.89 12.73 -12.64
CA LEU A 261 4.05 12.24 -11.56
C LEU A 261 4.23 13.08 -10.29
N LYS A 262 3.14 13.38 -9.62
CA LYS A 262 3.09 14.12 -8.36
C LYS A 262 2.73 13.18 -7.21
N ASN A 263 2.99 13.61 -5.99
CA ASN A 263 2.43 12.99 -4.78
C ASN A 263 0.97 13.47 -4.55
N ARG A 264 0.31 12.95 -3.54
CA ARG A 264 -1.08 13.31 -3.20
C ARG A 264 -1.26 14.80 -2.86
N ALA A 265 -0.21 15.47 -2.38
CA ALA A 265 -0.24 16.90 -2.07
C ALA A 265 -0.03 17.80 -3.31
N GLY A 266 0.14 17.21 -4.50
CA GLY A 266 0.33 17.93 -5.76
C GLY A 266 1.79 18.34 -6.03
N GLY A 267 2.75 17.89 -5.23
CA GLY A 267 4.17 18.16 -5.38
C GLY A 267 4.97 16.95 -5.88
N THR A 268 6.25 17.17 -6.16
CA THR A 268 7.21 16.15 -6.60
C THR A 268 8.25 15.79 -5.52
N SER A 269 8.13 16.38 -4.33
CA SER A 269 9.08 16.17 -3.23
C SER A 269 9.03 14.75 -2.70
N ILE A 270 10.20 14.21 -2.40
CA ILE A 270 10.40 12.93 -1.72
C ILE A 270 10.25 13.14 -0.22
N VAL A 271 9.50 12.27 0.43
CA VAL A 271 9.26 12.29 1.88
C VAL A 271 10.19 11.28 2.54
N LYS A 272 10.85 11.67 3.65
CA LYS A 272 11.61 10.73 4.50
C LYS A 272 10.82 10.48 5.78
N ALA A 273 10.89 9.25 6.28
CA ALA A 273 10.32 8.95 7.59
C ALA A 273 10.99 9.82 8.67
N VAL A 274 10.18 10.42 9.49
CA VAL A 274 10.63 11.18 10.66
C VAL A 274 10.17 10.43 11.90
N ASP A 275 11.00 10.44 12.93
CA ASP A 275 10.67 9.76 14.18
C ASP A 275 9.42 10.38 14.85
N MET A 276 8.32 9.67 14.76
CA MET A 276 7.06 10.07 15.40
C MET A 276 7.09 9.96 16.94
N SER A 277 8.13 9.38 17.53
CA SER A 277 8.23 9.27 18.99
C SER A 277 8.18 10.64 19.68
N ILE A 278 8.53 11.71 18.97
CA ILE A 278 8.39 13.11 19.40
C ILE A 278 6.92 13.46 19.76
N LEU A 279 5.93 12.86 19.11
CA LEU A 279 4.51 13.04 19.46
C LEU A 279 4.21 12.48 20.85
N GLY A 280 4.96 11.45 21.27
CA GLY A 280 4.84 10.84 22.58
C GLY A 280 3.50 10.13 22.79
N ALA A 281 2.92 9.56 21.75
CA ALA A 281 1.63 8.89 21.79
C ALA A 281 1.67 7.54 21.06
N LYS A 282 0.79 6.61 21.49
CA LYS A 282 0.50 5.37 20.77
C LYS A 282 -0.94 5.43 20.25
N PHE A 283 -1.16 4.80 19.13
CA PHE A 283 -2.40 4.87 18.39
C PHE A 283 -3.02 3.48 18.16
N ALA A 284 -4.34 3.43 18.02
CA ALA A 284 -5.07 2.24 17.58
C ALA A 284 -6.33 2.65 16.82
N PRO A 285 -6.83 1.82 15.90
CA PRO A 285 -8.13 2.02 15.29
C PRO A 285 -9.23 2.09 16.36
N ILE A 286 -10.26 2.90 16.11
CA ILE A 286 -11.42 2.96 17.02
C ILE A 286 -12.21 1.66 17.02
N SER A 287 -12.71 1.26 18.19
CA SER A 287 -13.55 0.08 18.33
C SER A 287 -14.91 0.25 17.64
N ASP A 288 -15.55 -0.87 17.25
CA ASP A 288 -16.87 -0.83 16.66
C ASP A 288 -17.94 -0.29 17.62
N GLN A 289 -17.74 -0.46 18.94
CA GLN A 289 -18.59 0.16 19.96
C GLN A 289 -18.52 1.70 19.91
N LEU A 290 -17.32 2.27 19.72
CA LEU A 290 -17.17 3.71 19.57
C LEU A 290 -17.75 4.21 18.24
N LYS A 291 -17.56 3.47 17.14
CA LYS A 291 -18.18 3.79 15.84
C LYS A 291 -19.70 3.87 15.97
N TYR A 292 -20.31 2.87 16.58
CA TYR A 292 -21.76 2.82 16.78
C TYR A 292 -22.26 3.93 17.72
N LYS A 293 -21.61 4.10 18.88
CA LYS A 293 -22.02 5.07 19.91
C LYS A 293 -21.99 6.51 19.39
N PHE A 294 -20.98 6.87 18.61
CA PHE A 294 -20.80 8.23 18.11
C PHE A 294 -21.17 8.42 16.65
N GLN A 295 -21.74 7.38 16.01
CA GLN A 295 -22.16 7.39 14.59
C GLN A 295 -21.06 7.86 13.64
N ILE A 296 -19.83 7.40 13.86
CA ILE A 296 -18.65 7.72 13.04
C ILE A 296 -18.16 6.48 12.31
N ALA A 297 -17.74 6.67 11.06
CA ALA A 297 -17.24 5.57 10.22
C ALA A 297 -15.73 5.32 10.41
N TYR A 298 -14.97 6.31 10.89
CA TYR A 298 -13.52 6.25 10.98
C TYR A 298 -12.99 7.09 12.16
N GLY A 299 -11.73 6.88 12.48
CA GLY A 299 -10.97 7.62 13.49
C GLY A 299 -9.87 6.74 14.10
N VAL A 300 -8.94 7.38 14.77
CA VAL A 300 -7.83 6.73 15.47
C VAL A 300 -7.83 7.16 16.93
N GLN A 301 -7.81 6.19 17.84
CA GLN A 301 -7.77 6.44 19.28
C GLN A 301 -6.34 6.56 19.78
N VAL A 302 -6.07 7.55 20.59
CA VAL A 302 -4.83 7.70 21.36
C VAL A 302 -4.87 6.75 22.53
N THR A 303 -4.08 5.67 22.51
CA THR A 303 -4.11 4.61 23.54
C THR A 303 -3.18 4.90 24.72
N SER A 304 -2.13 5.68 24.51
CA SER A 304 -1.25 6.16 25.56
C SER A 304 -0.60 7.48 25.18
N VAL A 305 -0.23 8.28 26.18
CA VAL A 305 0.49 9.55 26.00
C VAL A 305 1.60 9.65 27.04
N THR A 306 2.82 9.99 26.61
CA THR A 306 3.97 10.25 27.49
C THR A 306 4.02 11.72 27.87
N LYS A 307 4.30 12.03 29.14
CA LYS A 307 4.29 13.41 29.65
C LYS A 307 5.23 14.37 28.90
N SER A 308 6.33 13.86 28.36
CA SER A 308 7.32 14.64 27.59
C SER A 308 6.93 14.87 26.13
N GLY A 309 5.97 14.10 25.60
CA GLY A 309 5.56 14.14 24.20
C GLY A 309 4.76 15.39 23.83
N LEU A 310 4.77 15.74 22.54
CA LEU A 310 4.07 16.91 22.02
C LEU A 310 2.56 16.83 22.25
N PHE A 311 1.96 15.63 22.18
CA PHE A 311 0.52 15.45 22.42
C PHE A 311 0.14 15.86 23.84
N ALA A 312 0.89 15.38 24.87
CA ALA A 312 0.64 15.75 26.26
C ALA A 312 0.85 17.24 26.49
N LYS A 313 1.92 17.82 25.96
CA LYS A 313 2.23 19.25 26.08
C LYS A 313 1.14 20.15 25.49
N ASN A 314 0.44 19.67 24.48
CA ASN A 314 -0.66 20.38 23.83
C ASN A 314 -2.05 19.97 24.33
N GLY A 315 -2.14 19.18 25.42
CA GLY A 315 -3.38 18.85 26.09
C GLY A 315 -4.15 17.66 25.51
N ILE A 316 -3.59 16.95 24.53
CA ILE A 316 -4.17 15.69 24.03
C ILE A 316 -3.88 14.59 25.06
N GLN A 317 -4.93 13.92 25.51
CA GLN A 317 -4.87 12.89 26.53
C GLN A 317 -5.17 11.51 25.94
N LYS A 318 -4.86 10.46 26.73
CA LYS A 318 -5.31 9.12 26.44
C LYS A 318 -6.83 9.09 26.18
N ASP A 319 -7.26 8.19 25.31
CA ASP A 319 -8.62 7.95 24.85
C ASP A 319 -9.19 9.03 23.90
N PHE A 320 -8.46 10.10 23.60
CA PHE A 320 -8.87 11.05 22.56
C PHE A 320 -8.97 10.34 21.21
N VAL A 321 -10.04 10.60 20.47
CA VAL A 321 -10.26 10.05 19.13
C VAL A 321 -9.94 11.13 18.10
N ILE A 322 -8.91 10.89 17.30
CA ILE A 322 -8.51 11.75 16.18
C ILE A 322 -9.39 11.40 14.98
N LEU A 323 -10.04 12.39 14.41
CA LEU A 323 -10.84 12.26 13.18
C LEU A 323 -10.11 12.83 11.96
N LYS A 324 -9.41 13.96 12.14
CA LYS A 324 -8.68 14.64 11.06
C LYS A 324 -7.36 15.20 11.57
N ILE A 325 -6.37 15.23 10.67
CA ILE A 325 -5.15 16.00 10.81
C ILE A 325 -4.98 16.84 9.55
N ASN A 326 -4.72 18.16 9.72
CA ASN A 326 -4.62 19.12 8.61
C ASN A 326 -5.80 19.00 7.63
N ASN A 327 -7.01 18.90 8.17
CA ASN A 327 -8.28 18.71 7.47
C ASN A 327 -8.42 17.38 6.68
N THR A 328 -7.40 16.50 6.71
CA THR A 328 -7.42 15.18 6.09
C THR A 328 -7.96 14.14 7.07
N PRO A 329 -8.94 13.31 6.68
CA PRO A 329 -9.46 12.22 7.51
C PRO A 329 -8.36 11.22 7.88
N VAL A 330 -8.40 10.73 9.14
CA VAL A 330 -7.44 9.75 9.68
C VAL A 330 -8.19 8.47 10.05
N ARG A 331 -7.79 7.33 9.48
CA ARG A 331 -8.41 6.03 9.67
C ARG A 331 -7.50 5.00 10.33
N SER A 332 -6.17 5.25 10.22
CA SER A 332 -5.12 4.35 10.70
C SER A 332 -3.95 5.12 11.28
N GLU A 333 -3.08 4.43 12.02
CA GLU A 333 -1.80 4.97 12.48
C GLU A 333 -0.92 5.39 11.29
N SER A 334 -0.94 4.63 10.20
CA SER A 334 -0.23 4.99 8.96
C SER A 334 -0.68 6.31 8.36
N ASP A 335 -1.95 6.70 8.51
CA ASP A 335 -2.40 8.01 8.04
C ASP A 335 -1.79 9.13 8.87
N ILE A 336 -1.68 8.92 10.20
CA ILE A 336 -1.01 9.87 11.09
C ILE A 336 0.46 10.00 10.71
N GLU A 337 1.14 8.87 10.48
CA GLU A 337 2.54 8.82 10.09
C GLU A 337 2.78 9.55 8.76
N ASN A 338 1.97 9.26 7.76
CA ASN A 338 2.08 9.89 6.45
C ASN A 338 1.86 11.41 6.51
N LEU A 339 0.86 11.86 7.28
CA LEU A 339 0.58 13.28 7.45
C LEU A 339 1.67 13.99 8.25
N PHE A 340 2.18 13.36 9.32
CA PHE A 340 3.30 13.86 10.09
C PHE A 340 4.55 13.99 9.22
N ASN A 341 4.91 12.93 8.50
CA ASN A 341 6.04 12.94 7.56
C ASN A 341 5.89 14.00 6.48
N SER A 342 4.69 14.18 5.93
CA SER A 342 4.41 15.20 4.92
C SER A 342 4.68 16.61 5.46
N VAL A 343 4.22 16.90 6.68
CA VAL A 343 4.44 18.21 7.32
C VAL A 343 5.92 18.41 7.64
N MET A 344 6.58 17.39 8.23
CA MET A 344 7.98 17.49 8.61
C MET A 344 8.92 17.66 7.40
N ASN A 345 8.56 17.12 6.24
CA ASN A 345 9.33 17.24 5.00
C ASN A 345 8.86 18.39 4.09
N SER A 346 7.83 19.15 4.49
CA SER A 346 7.42 20.34 3.73
C SER A 346 8.51 21.44 3.78
N SER A 347 8.54 22.28 2.76
CA SER A 347 9.39 23.48 2.71
C SER A 347 8.80 24.68 3.47
N ASP A 348 7.59 24.51 4.02
CA ASP A 348 6.88 25.58 4.69
C ASP A 348 7.55 25.98 6.02
N LYS A 349 7.59 27.26 6.31
CA LYS A 349 7.98 27.78 7.61
C LYS A 349 6.78 27.58 8.57
N GLY A 350 7.05 27.09 9.78
CA GLY A 350 6.01 26.86 10.79
C GLY A 350 5.30 25.51 10.64
N LYS A 351 6.05 24.43 10.85
CA LYS A 351 5.53 23.05 10.78
C LYS A 351 4.57 22.78 11.93
N ALA A 352 3.30 22.53 11.64
CA ALA A 352 2.29 22.27 12.65
C ALA A 352 1.30 21.18 12.20
N LEU A 353 0.83 20.39 13.16
CA LEU A 353 -0.31 19.50 12.97
C LEU A 353 -1.56 20.14 13.58
N PHE A 354 -2.58 20.32 12.78
CA PHE A 354 -3.92 20.71 13.23
C PHE A 354 -4.76 19.46 13.44
N VAL A 355 -4.82 19.00 14.69
CA VAL A 355 -5.51 17.76 15.07
C VAL A 355 -6.94 18.10 15.46
N SER A 356 -7.92 17.46 14.84
CA SER A 356 -9.35 17.59 15.16
C SER A 356 -9.92 16.25 15.56
N GLY A 357 -10.67 16.21 16.65
CA GLY A 357 -11.25 14.98 17.17
C GLY A 357 -12.15 15.23 18.36
N PHE A 358 -12.39 14.21 19.16
CA PHE A 358 -13.24 14.32 20.36
C PHE A 358 -12.79 13.41 21.49
N ASN A 359 -13.20 13.73 22.70
CA ASN A 359 -13.01 12.85 23.86
C ASN A 359 -14.29 11.99 24.06
N PRO A 360 -14.20 10.64 24.03
CA PRO A 360 -15.34 9.75 24.20
C PRO A 360 -16.07 9.85 25.54
N ALA A 361 -15.40 10.39 26.58
CA ALA A 361 -16.00 10.56 27.91
C ALA A 361 -17.08 11.64 27.94
N ASN A 362 -16.97 12.68 27.10
CA ASN A 362 -17.89 13.82 27.09
C ASN A 362 -18.45 14.17 25.71
N GLY A 363 -17.98 13.51 24.63
CA GLY A 363 -18.40 13.74 23.26
C GLY A 363 -18.02 15.11 22.67
N ARG A 364 -17.25 15.92 23.40
CA ARG A 364 -16.89 17.28 22.96
C ARG A 364 -15.81 17.23 21.88
N ILE A 365 -16.09 17.93 20.78
CA ILE A 365 -15.10 18.15 19.72
C ILE A 365 -14.04 19.12 20.23
N ALA A 366 -12.78 18.81 19.97
CA ALA A 366 -11.64 19.65 20.28
C ALA A 366 -10.68 19.75 19.09
N HIS A 367 -9.99 20.89 19.00
CA HIS A 367 -9.00 21.18 17.97
C HIS A 367 -7.69 21.57 18.65
N TYR A 368 -6.60 21.00 18.21
CA TYR A 368 -5.26 21.26 18.73
C TYR A 368 -4.34 21.67 17.59
N ALA A 369 -3.53 22.71 17.82
CA ALA A 369 -2.42 23.06 16.96
C ALA A 369 -1.13 22.63 17.63
N ILE A 370 -0.44 21.64 17.09
CA ILE A 370 0.81 21.07 17.63
C ILE A 370 1.94 21.62 16.78
N ASN A 371 2.75 22.50 17.36
CA ASN A 371 3.98 22.95 16.72
C ASN A 371 5.01 21.83 16.75
N LEU A 372 5.65 21.56 15.60
CA LEU A 372 6.65 20.51 15.40
C LEU A 372 8.10 21.06 15.36
N GLU A 373 8.25 22.38 15.49
CA GLU A 373 9.55 23.06 15.56
C GLU A 373 10.03 23.25 17.00
#